data_d29ef7905916990960bad3feb5317335
#
_entry.id   d29ef7905916990960bad3feb5317335
#
_cell.length_a   1.000
_cell.length_b   1.000
_cell.length_c   1.000
_cell.angle_alpha   90.00
_cell.angle_beta   90.00
_cell.angle_gamma   90.00
#
_symmetry.space_group_name_H-M   'P 1'
#
loop_
_entity.id
_entity.type
_entity.pdbx_description
1 polymer ?
#
loop_
_entity_poly.entity_id
_entity_poly.type
_entity_poly.pdbx_seq_one_letter_code
_entity_poly.pdbx_strand_id
1 'polypeptide(L)'
;TISESVFSGLETPSEQLLDASLPYCDVETTTYSYNADKAKELLENAGWVDSDGDGIREKDGTKLSVTLDYITNQGTMDDAALVIAQELGEVGFEVTPRGSDNLTWFTQVSTDFDFSLHTTYGGYYDPFLTMTNMNPEMMSDPILWQVALTMENGTDTIKELDSTADLDRVQKIYSEVLTFAADQAVLVPFTSAHQYAAFNSDKIDSFSFGSDQLFIEIANVKAK
;
A
#
# COMPACT_ATOMS: atom_id res chain seq x y z
N THR A 1 14.51 -6.90 7.44
CA THR A 1 13.42 -6.18 6.75
C THR A 1 12.21 -7.08 6.57
N ILE A 2 11.01 -6.52 6.48
CA ILE A 2 9.75 -7.28 6.25
C ILE A 2 9.86 -8.15 4.99
N SER A 3 10.43 -7.63 3.90
CA SER A 3 10.66 -8.37 2.65
C SER A 3 11.43 -9.69 2.88
N GLU A 4 12.45 -9.69 3.71
CA GLU A 4 13.25 -10.90 3.98
C GLU A 4 12.59 -11.79 5.03
N SER A 5 12.11 -11.22 6.14
CA SER A 5 11.61 -11.99 7.29
C SER A 5 10.21 -12.57 7.06
N VAL A 6 9.35 -11.85 6.34
CA VAL A 6 7.96 -12.25 6.09
C VAL A 6 7.80 -12.84 4.70
N PHE A 7 8.29 -12.15 3.66
CA PHE A 7 8.09 -12.55 2.27
C PHE A 7 9.22 -13.43 1.72
N SER A 8 10.17 -13.85 2.57
CA SER A 8 11.29 -14.72 2.18
C SER A 8 12.10 -14.20 0.98
N GLY A 9 12.17 -12.88 0.80
CA GLY A 9 12.82 -12.22 -0.34
C GLY A 9 12.06 -12.37 -1.67
N LEU A 10 10.82 -12.86 -1.65
CA LEU A 10 10.00 -13.00 -2.86
C LEU A 10 9.36 -11.68 -3.31
N GLU A 11 9.31 -10.68 -2.44
CA GLU A 11 8.84 -9.33 -2.77
C GLU A 11 9.99 -8.33 -2.70
N THR A 12 10.02 -7.39 -3.62
CA THR A 12 11.03 -6.33 -3.64
C THR A 12 10.59 -5.17 -2.76
N PRO A 13 11.46 -4.63 -1.87
CA PRO A 13 11.15 -3.38 -1.18
C PRO A 13 10.78 -2.27 -2.16
N SER A 14 9.73 -1.52 -1.86
CA SER A 14 9.27 -0.39 -2.68
C SER A 14 9.04 0.83 -1.80
N GLU A 15 9.46 1.98 -2.30
CA GLU A 15 9.25 3.29 -1.68
C GLU A 15 8.23 4.13 -2.48
N GLN A 16 7.68 3.56 -3.56
CA GLN A 16 6.70 4.22 -4.43
C GLN A 16 5.43 3.36 -4.54
N LEU A 17 4.28 4.03 -4.57
CA LEU A 17 2.99 3.35 -4.75
C LEU A 17 2.88 2.66 -6.11
N LEU A 18 3.37 3.32 -7.15
CA LEU A 18 3.39 2.83 -8.52
C LEU A 18 4.82 2.89 -9.05
N ASP A 19 5.26 1.85 -9.75
CA ASP A 19 6.60 1.77 -10.30
C ASP A 19 6.84 2.85 -11.37
N ALA A 20 7.98 3.54 -11.32
CA ALA A 20 8.33 4.62 -12.22
C ALA A 20 8.41 4.20 -13.70
N SER A 21 8.51 2.91 -14.00
CA SER A 21 8.45 2.39 -15.38
C SER A 21 7.05 2.36 -15.97
N LEU A 22 6.01 2.53 -15.14
CA LEU A 22 4.63 2.59 -15.60
C LEU A 22 4.31 3.95 -16.26
N PRO A 23 3.38 3.98 -17.22
CA PRO A 23 2.97 5.23 -17.85
C PRO A 23 2.56 6.29 -16.82
N TYR A 24 3.06 7.51 -16.96
CA TYR A 24 2.80 8.67 -16.11
C TYR A 24 3.30 8.57 -14.66
N CYS A 25 3.95 7.46 -14.27
CA CYS A 25 4.40 7.22 -12.88
C CYS A 25 5.87 7.58 -12.61
N ASP A 26 6.62 8.06 -13.61
CA ASP A 26 7.97 8.64 -13.42
C ASP A 26 7.84 10.03 -12.76
N VAL A 27 7.50 9.99 -11.47
CA VAL A 27 7.25 11.18 -10.64
C VAL A 27 8.22 11.15 -9.45
N GLU A 28 8.97 12.23 -9.26
CA GLU A 28 9.81 12.37 -8.06
C GLU A 28 8.91 12.62 -6.85
N THR A 29 8.87 11.66 -5.92
CA THR A 29 8.06 11.72 -4.70
C THR A 29 8.92 11.64 -3.45
N THR A 30 8.42 12.11 -2.32
CA THR A 30 9.06 11.89 -1.02
C THR A 30 9.15 10.41 -0.73
N THR A 31 10.33 9.93 -0.33
CA THR A 31 10.57 8.56 0.09
C THR A 31 10.94 8.50 1.57
N TYR A 32 10.55 7.43 2.24
CA TYR A 32 10.77 7.22 3.67
C TYR A 32 11.57 5.94 3.89
N SER A 33 12.84 6.09 4.25
CA SER A 33 13.62 4.95 4.71
C SER A 33 13.33 4.62 6.17
N TYR A 34 13.47 3.35 6.56
CA TYR A 34 13.34 2.93 7.96
C TYR A 34 14.30 3.70 8.86
N ASN A 35 13.74 4.42 9.84
CA ASN A 35 14.50 5.21 10.81
C ASN A 35 13.69 5.38 12.12
N ALA A 36 13.87 4.44 13.05
CA ALA A 36 13.16 4.47 14.34
C ALA A 36 13.49 5.72 15.19
N ASP A 37 14.73 6.20 15.13
CA ASP A 37 15.11 7.40 15.89
C ASP A 37 14.42 8.65 15.34
N LYS A 38 14.30 8.75 14.01
CA LYS A 38 13.56 9.83 13.37
C LYS A 38 12.06 9.77 13.66
N ALA A 39 11.49 8.56 13.70
CA ALA A 39 10.09 8.36 14.07
C ALA A 39 9.84 8.84 15.52
N LYS A 40 10.70 8.48 16.46
CA LYS A 40 10.63 8.95 17.85
C LYS A 40 10.73 10.47 17.97
N GLU A 41 11.67 11.09 17.23
CA GLU A 41 11.82 12.55 17.18
C GLU A 41 10.53 13.23 16.66
N LEU A 42 9.93 12.70 15.59
CA LEU A 42 8.70 13.26 15.02
C LEU A 42 7.52 13.15 15.98
N LEU A 43 7.39 12.00 16.66
CA LEU A 43 6.36 11.81 17.68
C LEU A 43 6.53 12.78 18.84
N GLU A 44 7.75 12.97 19.35
CA GLU A 44 8.06 13.93 20.40
C GLU A 44 7.75 15.36 19.99
N ASN A 45 8.16 15.76 18.79
CA ASN A 45 7.86 17.08 18.24
C ASN A 45 6.35 17.33 18.06
N ALA A 46 5.58 16.25 17.82
CA ALA A 46 4.13 16.29 17.74
C ALA A 46 3.44 16.25 19.14
N GLY A 47 4.22 16.13 20.22
CA GLY A 47 3.73 16.12 21.61
C GLY A 47 3.36 14.72 22.13
N TRP A 48 3.70 13.65 21.40
CA TRP A 48 3.55 12.29 21.89
C TRP A 48 4.77 11.87 22.69
N VAL A 49 4.63 11.66 24.00
CA VAL A 49 5.72 11.29 24.92
C VAL A 49 5.27 10.17 25.85
N ASP A 50 6.17 9.25 26.16
CA ASP A 50 5.94 8.23 27.19
C ASP A 50 6.19 8.89 28.56
N SER A 51 5.13 9.29 29.23
CA SER A 51 5.19 10.08 30.46
C SER A 51 5.17 9.23 31.72
N ASP A 52 4.66 8.01 31.68
CA ASP A 52 4.56 7.09 32.80
C ASP A 52 5.59 5.94 32.74
N GLY A 53 6.30 5.78 31.62
CA GLY A 53 7.39 4.83 31.45
C GLY A 53 6.92 3.42 31.13
N ASP A 54 5.70 3.25 30.62
CA ASP A 54 5.16 1.95 30.25
C ASP A 54 5.54 1.51 28.82
N GLY A 55 6.20 2.39 28.07
CA GLY A 55 6.66 2.16 26.70
C GLY A 55 5.67 2.63 25.63
N ILE A 56 4.48 3.07 26.00
CA ILE A 56 3.46 3.61 25.10
C ILE A 56 3.45 5.13 25.25
N ARG A 57 3.40 5.84 24.14
CA ARG A 57 3.36 7.31 24.16
C ARG A 57 1.96 7.84 24.40
N GLU A 58 1.87 8.97 25.10
CA GLU A 58 0.61 9.68 25.34
C GLU A 58 0.70 11.12 24.87
N LYS A 59 -0.46 11.67 24.53
CA LYS A 59 -0.66 13.09 24.30
C LYS A 59 -1.99 13.53 24.90
N ASP A 60 -1.97 14.58 25.73
CA ASP A 60 -3.15 15.11 26.41
C ASP A 60 -3.95 14.03 27.20
N GLY A 61 -3.25 13.06 27.79
CA GLY A 61 -3.83 11.94 28.53
C GLY A 61 -4.41 10.81 27.67
N THR A 62 -4.23 10.86 26.36
CA THR A 62 -4.66 9.81 25.43
C THR A 62 -3.45 9.00 24.99
N LYS A 63 -3.51 7.67 25.14
CA LYS A 63 -2.47 6.75 24.66
C LYS A 63 -2.46 6.68 23.11
N LEU A 64 -1.27 6.48 22.57
CA LEU A 64 -1.06 6.25 21.14
C LEU A 64 -1.42 4.78 20.79
N SER A 65 -2.71 4.46 20.96
CA SER A 65 -3.27 3.13 20.72
C SER A 65 -4.03 3.14 19.42
N VAL A 66 -3.70 2.20 18.52
CA VAL A 66 -4.26 2.10 17.16
C VAL A 66 -4.59 0.66 16.80
N THR A 67 -5.54 0.47 15.90
CA THR A 67 -5.79 -0.81 15.24
C THR A 67 -5.07 -0.87 13.89
N LEU A 68 -4.57 -2.06 13.55
CA LEU A 68 -4.06 -2.38 12.22
C LEU A 68 -4.97 -3.41 11.57
N ASP A 69 -5.83 -2.94 10.69
CA ASP A 69 -6.79 -3.79 9.96
C ASP A 69 -6.13 -4.49 8.77
N TYR A 70 -6.46 -5.76 8.57
CA TYR A 70 -5.98 -6.50 7.41
C TYR A 70 -6.90 -7.68 7.07
N ILE A 71 -6.79 -8.18 5.83
CA ILE A 71 -7.54 -9.37 5.40
C ILE A 71 -6.73 -10.61 5.76
N THR A 72 -7.32 -11.49 6.61
CA THR A 72 -6.67 -12.73 7.06
C THR A 72 -6.65 -13.79 5.95
N ASN A 73 -5.78 -14.78 6.11
CA ASN A 73 -5.62 -15.90 5.18
C ASN A 73 -5.23 -15.48 3.73
N GLN A 74 -4.64 -14.32 3.59
CA GLN A 74 -4.04 -13.87 2.33
C GLN A 74 -2.51 -13.96 2.40
N GLY A 75 -1.98 -15.15 2.17
CA GLY A 75 -0.54 -15.39 2.16
C GLY A 75 0.13 -15.03 3.49
N THR A 76 1.02 -14.04 3.46
CA THR A 76 1.85 -13.61 4.59
C THR A 76 1.31 -12.36 5.32
N MET A 77 0.07 -11.92 5.03
CA MET A 77 -0.50 -10.71 5.63
C MET A 77 -0.62 -10.79 7.15
N ASP A 78 -0.98 -11.95 7.70
CA ASP A 78 -1.05 -12.16 9.14
C ASP A 78 0.33 -11.96 9.80
N ASP A 79 1.39 -12.50 9.21
CA ASP A 79 2.76 -12.37 9.71
C ASP A 79 3.27 -10.93 9.54
N ALA A 80 2.96 -10.28 8.42
CA ALA A 80 3.34 -8.89 8.18
C ALA A 80 2.70 -7.95 9.20
N ALA A 81 1.41 -8.14 9.51
CA ALA A 81 0.71 -7.34 10.50
C ALA A 81 1.33 -7.45 11.90
N LEU A 82 1.79 -8.65 12.29
CA LEU A 82 2.47 -8.86 13.58
C LEU A 82 3.83 -8.16 13.62
N VAL A 83 4.62 -8.24 12.55
CA VAL A 83 5.93 -7.55 12.47
C VAL A 83 5.75 -6.05 12.48
N ILE A 84 4.80 -5.50 11.72
CA ILE A 84 4.50 -4.06 11.71
C ILE A 84 4.07 -3.59 13.10
N ALA A 85 3.20 -4.34 13.77
CA ALA A 85 2.77 -4.00 15.13
C ALA A 85 3.95 -3.98 16.12
N GLN A 86 4.86 -4.93 16.01
CA GLN A 86 6.08 -4.97 16.82
C GLN A 86 6.97 -3.76 16.54
N GLU A 87 7.28 -3.47 15.27
CA GLU A 87 8.16 -2.35 14.91
C GLU A 87 7.58 -0.99 15.30
N LEU A 88 6.26 -0.80 15.18
CA LEU A 88 5.58 0.40 15.68
C LEU A 88 5.62 0.49 17.21
N GLY A 89 5.53 -0.65 17.91
CA GLY A 89 5.69 -0.72 19.35
C GLY A 89 7.06 -0.23 19.84
N GLU A 90 8.13 -0.46 19.06
CA GLU A 90 9.48 0.02 19.40
C GLU A 90 9.62 1.54 19.39
N VAL A 91 8.69 2.24 18.75
CA VAL A 91 8.66 3.72 18.70
C VAL A 91 7.56 4.32 19.56
N GLY A 92 6.80 3.47 20.29
CA GLY A 92 5.86 3.90 21.32
C GLY A 92 4.38 3.83 20.96
N PHE A 93 4.02 3.08 19.90
CA PHE A 93 2.62 2.76 19.61
C PHE A 93 2.16 1.52 20.40
N GLU A 94 0.91 1.50 20.80
CA GLU A 94 0.18 0.30 21.17
C GLU A 94 -0.66 -0.13 19.94
N VAL A 95 -0.22 -1.14 19.21
CA VAL A 95 -0.88 -1.59 17.98
C VAL A 95 -1.65 -2.88 18.23
N THR A 96 -2.93 -2.89 17.88
CA THR A 96 -3.77 -4.11 17.90
C THR A 96 -4.00 -4.58 16.46
N PRO A 97 -3.34 -5.66 16.00
CA PRO A 97 -3.66 -6.28 14.72
C PRO A 97 -5.09 -6.85 14.72
N ARG A 98 -5.89 -6.47 13.72
CA ARG A 98 -7.29 -6.88 13.59
C ARG A 98 -7.52 -7.53 12.22
N GLY A 99 -7.27 -8.84 12.16
CA GLY A 99 -7.52 -9.64 10.96
C GLY A 99 -8.99 -10.01 10.81
N SER A 100 -9.54 -9.90 9.61
CA SER A 100 -10.93 -10.26 9.31
C SER A 100 -11.07 -10.82 7.88
N ASP A 101 -12.24 -11.37 7.55
CA ASP A 101 -12.55 -11.70 6.17
C ASP A 101 -12.75 -10.44 5.32
N ASN A 102 -12.70 -10.60 3.99
CA ASN A 102 -12.73 -9.48 3.05
C ASN A 102 -13.96 -8.56 3.23
N LEU A 103 -15.16 -9.12 3.44
CA LEU A 103 -16.37 -8.30 3.57
C LEU A 103 -16.38 -7.51 4.89
N THR A 104 -15.96 -8.16 5.96
CA THR A 104 -15.83 -7.53 7.28
C THR A 104 -14.77 -6.43 7.25
N TRP A 105 -13.59 -6.73 6.69
CA TRP A 105 -12.52 -5.74 6.49
C TRP A 105 -13.02 -4.54 5.68
N PHE A 106 -13.63 -4.77 4.51
CA PHE A 106 -14.15 -3.70 3.66
C PHE A 106 -15.13 -2.80 4.40
N THR A 107 -16.05 -3.41 5.19
CA THR A 107 -17.03 -2.65 5.98
C THR A 107 -16.36 -1.79 7.05
N GLN A 108 -15.36 -2.34 7.74
CA GLN A 108 -14.61 -1.64 8.79
C GLN A 108 -13.87 -0.44 8.20
N VAL A 109 -13.00 -0.66 7.21
CA VAL A 109 -12.15 0.39 6.64
C VAL A 109 -12.91 1.41 5.78
N SER A 110 -14.15 1.10 5.38
CA SER A 110 -15.04 2.07 4.73
C SER A 110 -15.72 3.02 5.71
N THR A 111 -15.68 2.74 7.01
CA THR A 111 -16.37 3.53 8.03
C THR A 111 -15.43 4.23 8.98
N ASP A 112 -14.53 3.50 9.60
CA ASP A 112 -13.58 4.01 10.59
C ASP A 112 -12.43 3.03 10.78
N PHE A 113 -11.20 3.50 10.65
CA PHE A 113 -9.98 2.72 10.89
C PHE A 113 -8.79 3.63 11.19
N ASP A 114 -7.78 3.11 11.89
CA ASP A 114 -6.55 3.84 12.16
C ASP A 114 -5.50 3.53 11.07
N PHE A 115 -5.10 2.26 10.97
CA PHE A 115 -4.21 1.76 9.93
C PHE A 115 -4.79 0.55 9.23
N SER A 116 -4.46 0.36 7.97
CA SER A 116 -4.78 -0.86 7.25
C SER A 116 -3.60 -1.36 6.43
N LEU A 117 -3.30 -2.65 6.57
CA LEU A 117 -2.36 -3.35 5.71
C LEU A 117 -3.13 -3.89 4.51
N HIS A 118 -2.73 -3.49 3.31
CA HIS A 118 -3.48 -3.75 2.10
C HIS A 118 -2.55 -3.98 0.90
N THR A 119 -3.04 -4.74 -0.07
CA THR A 119 -2.42 -4.89 -1.38
C THR A 119 -3.27 -4.13 -2.40
N THR A 120 -2.67 -3.18 -3.11
CA THR A 120 -3.40 -2.42 -4.14
C THR A 120 -3.79 -3.30 -5.31
N TYR A 121 -4.91 -2.96 -5.93
CA TYR A 121 -5.37 -3.58 -7.16
C TYR A 121 -5.01 -2.69 -8.35
N GLY A 122 -4.57 -3.32 -9.43
CA GLY A 122 -4.30 -2.64 -10.69
C GLY A 122 -4.08 -3.65 -11.81
N GLY A 123 -4.24 -3.23 -13.05
CA GLY A 123 -3.76 -4.00 -14.19
C GLY A 123 -2.24 -3.91 -14.28
N TYR A 124 -1.57 -5.00 -14.67
CA TYR A 124 -0.14 -4.92 -14.97
C TYR A 124 0.09 -3.92 -16.10
N TYR A 125 1.12 -3.10 -15.93
CA TYR A 125 1.50 -2.06 -16.88
C TYR A 125 0.44 -0.97 -17.15
N ASP A 126 -0.67 -0.98 -16.39
CA ASP A 126 -1.71 0.05 -16.47
C ASP A 126 -2.02 0.63 -15.09
N PRO A 127 -1.44 1.78 -14.74
CA PRO A 127 -1.68 2.42 -13.45
C PRO A 127 -3.05 3.12 -13.38
N PHE A 128 -3.77 3.25 -14.51
CA PHE A 128 -5.04 3.98 -14.57
C PHE A 128 -6.08 3.40 -13.62
N LEU A 129 -6.18 2.07 -13.52
CA LEU A 129 -7.13 1.44 -12.62
C LEU A 129 -6.82 1.76 -11.15
N THR A 130 -5.56 1.75 -10.74
CA THR A 130 -5.17 2.13 -9.37
C THR A 130 -5.51 3.60 -9.10
N MET A 131 -5.24 4.49 -10.05
CA MET A 131 -5.58 5.91 -9.92
C MET A 131 -7.09 6.15 -9.83
N THR A 132 -7.88 5.52 -10.71
CA THR A 132 -9.35 5.69 -10.70
C THR A 132 -10.01 5.04 -9.49
N ASN A 133 -9.41 3.97 -8.92
CA ASN A 133 -9.86 3.36 -7.67
C ASN A 133 -9.69 4.28 -6.45
N MET A 134 -8.95 5.38 -6.57
CA MET A 134 -8.91 6.42 -5.54
C MET A 134 -10.20 7.25 -5.47
N ASN A 135 -11.09 7.13 -6.47
CA ASN A 135 -12.39 7.79 -6.45
C ASN A 135 -13.36 7.03 -5.54
N PRO A 136 -13.83 7.62 -4.42
CA PRO A 136 -14.74 6.94 -3.49
C PRO A 136 -16.11 6.58 -4.10
N GLU A 137 -16.50 7.21 -5.19
CA GLU A 137 -17.75 6.89 -5.90
C GLU A 137 -17.66 5.55 -6.67
N MET A 138 -16.46 5.07 -6.96
CA MET A 138 -16.24 3.77 -7.60
C MET A 138 -16.53 2.58 -6.67
N MET A 139 -16.63 2.80 -5.36
CA MET A 139 -16.91 1.77 -4.34
C MET A 139 -15.95 0.57 -4.43
N SER A 140 -14.68 0.79 -4.78
CA SER A 140 -13.73 -0.26 -5.13
C SER A 140 -12.69 -0.52 -4.03
N ASP A 141 -12.00 0.49 -3.55
CA ASP A 141 -10.86 0.36 -2.62
C ASP A 141 -10.85 1.47 -1.55
N PRO A 142 -11.39 1.18 -0.35
CA PRO A 142 -11.52 2.17 0.72
C PRO A 142 -10.19 2.77 1.18
N ILE A 143 -9.08 2.04 1.03
CA ILE A 143 -7.75 2.53 1.42
C ILE A 143 -7.26 3.55 0.39
N LEU A 144 -7.41 3.26 -0.90
CA LEU A 144 -7.04 4.20 -1.96
C LEU A 144 -7.92 5.46 -1.94
N TRP A 145 -9.19 5.38 -1.52
CA TRP A 145 -10.06 6.55 -1.40
C TRP A 145 -9.49 7.62 -0.47
N GLN A 146 -8.71 7.23 0.53
CA GLN A 146 -8.14 8.16 1.49
C GLN A 146 -7.28 9.24 0.82
N VAL A 147 -6.65 8.93 -0.30
CA VAL A 147 -5.91 9.92 -1.08
C VAL A 147 -6.84 11.02 -1.60
N ALA A 148 -7.93 10.64 -2.27
CA ALA A 148 -8.89 11.61 -2.81
C ALA A 148 -9.68 12.34 -1.71
N LEU A 149 -9.99 11.68 -0.58
CA LEU A 149 -10.74 12.26 0.52
C LEU A 149 -9.93 13.27 1.34
N THR A 150 -8.61 13.10 1.43
CA THR A 150 -7.72 13.99 2.18
C THR A 150 -7.12 15.10 1.32
N MET A 151 -7.00 14.90 0.01
CA MET A 151 -6.50 15.88 -0.94
C MET A 151 -7.56 16.96 -1.23
N GLU A 152 -7.17 18.23 -1.23
CA GLU A 152 -8.05 19.33 -1.64
C GLU A 152 -8.54 19.13 -3.10
N ASN A 153 -9.85 19.10 -3.30
CA ASN A 153 -10.48 18.74 -4.58
C ASN A 153 -10.06 17.36 -5.16
N GLY A 154 -9.55 16.45 -4.33
CA GLY A 154 -8.97 15.18 -4.77
C GLY A 154 -9.95 14.32 -5.55
N THR A 155 -11.20 14.20 -5.09
CA THR A 155 -12.23 13.43 -5.81
C THR A 155 -12.48 13.97 -7.22
N ASP A 156 -12.59 15.30 -7.38
CA ASP A 156 -12.81 15.91 -8.69
C ASP A 156 -11.58 15.79 -9.58
N THR A 157 -10.37 15.88 -9.00
CA THR A 157 -9.10 15.69 -9.70
C THR A 157 -8.99 14.26 -10.24
N ILE A 158 -9.34 13.25 -9.44
CA ILE A 158 -9.34 11.84 -9.91
C ILE A 158 -10.40 11.62 -10.98
N LYS A 159 -11.61 12.16 -10.83
CA LYS A 159 -12.67 12.03 -11.85
C LYS A 159 -12.29 12.65 -13.18
N GLU A 160 -11.46 13.67 -13.19
CA GLU A 160 -11.00 14.29 -14.44
C GLU A 160 -10.23 13.30 -15.32
N LEU A 161 -9.57 12.27 -14.75
CA LEU A 161 -8.92 11.20 -15.51
C LEU A 161 -9.89 10.45 -16.42
N ASP A 162 -11.14 10.26 -16.00
CA ASP A 162 -12.15 9.53 -16.76
C ASP A 162 -12.65 10.31 -18.00
N SER A 163 -12.38 11.60 -18.06
CA SER A 163 -12.97 12.50 -19.07
C SER A 163 -11.95 13.27 -19.90
N THR A 164 -10.70 13.36 -19.47
CA THR A 164 -9.67 14.11 -20.20
C THR A 164 -8.96 13.24 -21.24
N ALA A 165 -8.78 13.79 -22.44
CA ALA A 165 -7.91 13.22 -23.49
C ALA A 165 -6.59 14.00 -23.64
N ASP A 166 -6.36 15.01 -22.80
CA ASP A 166 -5.15 15.81 -22.75
C ASP A 166 -4.07 15.08 -21.95
N LEU A 167 -3.07 14.53 -22.62
CA LEU A 167 -2.01 13.72 -22.00
C LEU A 167 -1.13 14.54 -21.04
N ASP A 168 -0.94 15.84 -21.30
CA ASP A 168 -0.19 16.72 -20.39
C ASP A 168 -0.99 16.91 -19.09
N ARG A 169 -2.30 17.02 -19.19
CA ARG A 169 -3.18 17.08 -18.01
C ARG A 169 -3.20 15.75 -17.24
N VAL A 170 -3.23 14.61 -17.94
CA VAL A 170 -3.10 13.28 -17.31
C VAL A 170 -1.82 13.21 -16.51
N GLN A 171 -0.66 13.53 -17.12
CA GLN A 171 0.65 13.53 -16.43
C GLN A 171 0.64 14.42 -15.20
N LYS A 172 0.01 15.58 -15.29
CA LYS A 172 -0.09 16.53 -14.18
C LYS A 172 -0.92 15.97 -13.02
N ILE A 173 -2.06 15.31 -13.31
CA ILE A 173 -2.89 14.67 -12.29
C ILE A 173 -2.10 13.57 -11.57
N TYR A 174 -1.40 12.70 -12.32
CA TYR A 174 -0.55 11.67 -11.71
C TYR A 174 0.50 12.29 -10.79
N SER A 175 1.19 13.33 -11.24
CA SER A 175 2.18 14.02 -10.40
C SER A 175 1.56 14.62 -9.14
N GLU A 176 0.44 15.33 -9.26
CA GLU A 176 -0.26 15.95 -8.13
C GLU A 176 -0.68 14.90 -7.09
N VAL A 177 -1.30 13.82 -7.53
CA VAL A 177 -1.87 12.78 -6.65
C VAL A 177 -0.78 11.94 -6.00
N LEU A 178 0.21 11.46 -6.77
CA LEU A 178 1.28 10.61 -6.24
C LEU A 178 2.19 11.39 -5.27
N THR A 179 2.52 12.65 -5.60
CA THR A 179 3.27 13.53 -4.69
C THR A 179 2.49 13.77 -3.41
N PHE A 180 1.20 14.10 -3.50
CA PHE A 180 0.36 14.32 -2.32
C PHE A 180 0.29 13.07 -1.43
N ALA A 181 0.03 11.91 -2.02
CA ALA A 181 -0.06 10.65 -1.27
C ALA A 181 1.23 10.33 -0.50
N ALA A 182 2.40 10.59 -1.12
CA ALA A 182 3.69 10.40 -0.50
C ALA A 182 3.98 11.47 0.57
N ASP A 183 3.83 12.77 0.25
CA ASP A 183 4.16 13.87 1.17
C ASP A 183 3.32 13.87 2.45
N GLN A 184 2.07 13.44 2.35
CA GLN A 184 1.17 13.33 3.50
C GLN A 184 1.21 11.93 4.16
N ALA A 185 2.03 11.01 3.64
CA ALA A 185 2.10 9.62 4.09
C ALA A 185 0.71 8.95 4.21
N VAL A 186 -0.22 9.31 3.29
CA VAL A 186 -1.56 8.72 3.24
C VAL A 186 -1.47 7.23 2.90
N LEU A 187 -0.54 6.89 2.00
CA LEU A 187 -0.18 5.53 1.64
C LEU A 187 1.33 5.36 1.85
N VAL A 188 1.72 4.30 2.52
CA VAL A 188 3.13 3.98 2.79
C VAL A 188 3.45 2.64 2.11
N PRO A 189 3.95 2.65 0.86
CA PRO A 189 4.37 1.42 0.18
C PRO A 189 5.60 0.84 0.89
N PHE A 190 5.69 -0.47 0.99
CA PHE A 190 6.85 -1.13 1.58
C PHE A 190 7.36 -2.31 0.75
N THR A 191 6.52 -2.97 -0.06
CA THR A 191 6.94 -4.01 -1.00
C THR A 191 6.14 -3.97 -2.29
N SER A 192 6.77 -4.45 -3.36
CA SER A 192 6.14 -4.77 -4.63
C SER A 192 6.11 -6.29 -4.81
N ALA A 193 4.90 -6.82 -5.00
CA ALA A 193 4.71 -8.24 -5.22
C ALA A 193 5.17 -8.66 -6.63
N HIS A 194 5.72 -9.88 -6.73
CA HIS A 194 6.10 -10.48 -7.99
C HIS A 194 5.23 -11.70 -8.30
N GLN A 195 5.04 -11.96 -9.58
CA GLN A 195 4.44 -13.21 -10.02
C GLN A 195 5.49 -14.32 -10.10
N TYR A 196 5.11 -15.49 -9.62
CA TYR A 196 5.92 -16.70 -9.69
C TYR A 196 5.14 -17.81 -10.37
N ALA A 197 5.80 -18.56 -11.26
CA ALA A 197 5.26 -19.76 -11.84
C ALA A 197 6.23 -20.93 -11.62
N ALA A 198 5.70 -22.04 -11.13
CA ALA A 198 6.43 -23.30 -11.05
C ALA A 198 5.88 -24.25 -12.10
N PHE A 199 6.76 -24.91 -12.86
CA PHE A 199 6.37 -25.88 -13.89
C PHE A 199 7.29 -27.10 -13.88
N ASN A 200 6.78 -28.21 -14.41
CA ASN A 200 7.54 -29.43 -14.56
C ASN A 200 8.56 -29.29 -15.70
N SER A 201 9.84 -29.17 -15.37
CA SER A 201 10.94 -28.98 -16.32
C SER A 201 11.19 -30.18 -17.24
N ASP A 202 10.63 -31.38 -16.95
CA ASP A 202 10.71 -32.52 -17.85
C ASP A 202 9.72 -32.44 -19.01
N LYS A 203 8.64 -31.66 -18.86
CA LYS A 203 7.55 -31.52 -19.81
C LYS A 203 7.50 -30.18 -20.49
N ILE A 204 7.93 -29.14 -19.82
CA ILE A 204 7.88 -27.76 -20.28
C ILE A 204 9.29 -27.25 -20.47
N ASP A 205 9.60 -26.74 -21.64
CA ASP A 205 10.88 -26.15 -21.99
C ASP A 205 10.96 -24.69 -21.48
N SER A 206 9.94 -23.89 -21.74
CA SER A 206 9.90 -22.51 -21.32
C SER A 206 8.47 -22.01 -21.11
N PHE A 207 8.37 -20.96 -20.29
CA PHE A 207 7.14 -20.25 -20.00
C PHE A 207 7.42 -18.75 -19.94
N SER A 208 6.49 -17.92 -20.40
CA SER A 208 6.49 -16.48 -20.13
C SER A 208 5.11 -16.03 -19.65
N PHE A 209 5.10 -15.04 -18.77
CA PHE A 209 3.86 -14.43 -18.33
C PHE A 209 3.20 -13.66 -19.48
N GLY A 210 1.87 -13.62 -19.46
CA GLY A 210 1.07 -12.74 -20.31
C GLY A 210 0.98 -11.32 -19.73
N SER A 211 0.14 -10.52 -20.36
CA SER A 211 -0.18 -9.17 -19.90
C SER A 211 -1.16 -9.13 -18.72
N ASP A 212 -1.78 -10.26 -18.41
CA ASP A 212 -2.78 -10.38 -17.33
C ASP A 212 -2.26 -11.34 -16.24
N GLN A 213 -2.36 -10.90 -14.99
CA GLN A 213 -1.90 -11.67 -13.83
C GLN A 213 -2.75 -12.90 -13.51
N LEU A 214 -4.02 -12.87 -13.90
CA LEU A 214 -4.97 -13.91 -13.52
C LEU A 214 -4.98 -15.08 -14.50
N PHE A 215 -4.38 -14.91 -15.68
CA PHE A 215 -4.44 -15.90 -16.74
C PHE A 215 -3.07 -16.38 -17.17
N ILE A 216 -2.93 -17.70 -17.27
CA ILE A 216 -1.81 -18.32 -17.95
C ILE A 216 -2.19 -18.45 -19.42
N GLU A 217 -1.54 -17.68 -20.27
CA GLU A 217 -1.68 -17.83 -21.71
C GLU A 217 -0.98 -19.11 -22.18
N ILE A 218 -1.76 -20.11 -22.55
CA ILE A 218 -1.24 -21.42 -23.02
C ILE A 218 -0.28 -21.24 -24.21
N ALA A 219 -0.51 -20.23 -25.05
CA ALA A 219 0.38 -19.88 -26.16
C ALA A 219 1.82 -19.54 -25.73
N ASN A 220 2.00 -19.10 -24.50
CA ASN A 220 3.31 -18.76 -23.92
C ASN A 220 4.04 -19.96 -23.28
N VAL A 221 3.41 -21.15 -23.30
CA VAL A 221 4.00 -22.38 -22.77
C VAL A 221 4.58 -23.19 -23.92
N LYS A 222 5.89 -23.44 -23.87
CA LYS A 222 6.56 -24.32 -24.84
C LYS A 222 6.78 -25.69 -24.21
N ALA A 223 6.19 -26.71 -24.80
CA ALA A 223 6.44 -28.09 -24.43
C ALA A 223 7.80 -28.55 -24.98
N LYS A 224 8.43 -29.50 -24.30
CA LYS A 224 9.63 -30.22 -24.78
C LYS A 224 9.29 -31.19 -25.90
#